data_fe23adf582fa8214a49f43a25c76f82d
#
_entry.id   fe23adf582fa8214a49f43a25c76f82d
#
_cell.length_a   1.000
_cell.length_b   1.000
_cell.length_c   1.000
_cell.angle_alpha   90.00
_cell.angle_beta   90.00
_cell.angle_gamma   90.00
#
_symmetry.space_group_name_H-M   'P 1'
#
loop_
_entity.id
_entity.type
_entity.pdbx_description
1 polymer ?
#
loop_
_entity_poly.entity_id
_entity_poly.type
_entity_poly.pdbx_seq_one_letter_code
_entity_poly.pdbx_strand_id
1 'polypeptide(L)'
;MPKVSVITPVYKTEDFLDKSLSSLTAQTLADIELLWIDNGASDECRRLMDKYATDKVKIIHLPENIGYMGAINTGLDAATGDYVGFCDSDDWVEADYFENLYKTAEAENADLVLSPYFLGKAKEQRISFLLCDVPPKNAADLFETQKYGCIWNGLYRRSMIEKYNIRLPDGVRSIFRDNLFFIQAALYADKGALQPKAGYHYVLHNGSATNGIDKSIKKNAAMETLTELSRIVPADLMRKYDRELCWFLMRSLGIWMLDREQAASLAIFETLPSLKRIYTEFKNYKSPTIGQRVFSISRNPFKQRIKIRFLGIPISFKHRKDSK
;
A
#
# COMPACT_ATOMS: atom_id res chain seq x y z
N MET A 1 -22.79 12.97 8.34
CA MET A 1 -21.82 11.88 8.56
C MET A 1 -20.56 12.24 7.81
N PRO A 2 -19.37 11.90 8.32
CA PRO A 2 -18.12 12.17 7.63
C PRO A 2 -18.09 11.47 6.26
N LYS A 3 -17.45 12.11 5.29
CA LYS A 3 -17.17 11.52 3.97
C LYS A 3 -15.93 10.62 4.01
N VAL A 4 -14.95 11.05 4.79
CA VAL A 4 -13.68 10.34 4.92
C VAL A 4 -13.29 10.26 6.39
N SER A 5 -12.91 9.05 6.86
CA SER A 5 -12.21 8.82 8.12
C SER A 5 -10.73 8.60 7.81
N VAL A 6 -9.85 9.40 8.42
CA VAL A 6 -8.40 9.25 8.27
C VAL A 6 -7.81 8.67 9.53
N ILE A 7 -7.17 7.51 9.41
CA ILE A 7 -6.57 6.77 10.52
C ILE A 7 -5.08 7.08 10.60
N THR A 8 -4.62 7.53 11.76
CA THR A 8 -3.21 7.86 12.03
C THR A 8 -2.74 7.15 13.31
N PRO A 9 -1.98 6.05 13.20
CA PRO A 9 -1.37 5.41 14.36
C PRO A 9 -0.18 6.24 14.86
N VAL A 10 -0.16 6.55 16.16
CA VAL A 10 0.89 7.38 16.79
C VAL A 10 1.71 6.54 17.77
N TYR A 11 3.03 6.44 17.50
CA TYR A 11 4.00 5.79 18.38
C TYR A 11 5.42 6.23 18.06
N LYS A 12 6.11 6.88 19.01
CA LYS A 12 7.53 7.29 18.88
C LYS A 12 7.84 8.11 17.62
N THR A 13 7.04 9.12 17.33
CA THR A 13 7.17 10.01 16.16
C THR A 13 7.27 11.48 16.54
N GLU A 14 7.79 11.78 17.73
CA GLU A 14 7.87 13.12 18.33
C GLU A 14 8.41 14.16 17.33
N ASP A 15 9.51 13.84 16.63
CA ASP A 15 10.19 14.76 15.70
C ASP A 15 9.38 15.12 14.45
N PHE A 16 8.34 14.33 14.12
CA PHE A 16 7.56 14.45 12.89
C PHE A 16 6.10 14.82 13.14
N LEU A 17 5.59 14.47 14.30
CA LEU A 17 4.18 14.47 14.63
C LEU A 17 3.54 15.87 14.52
N ASP A 18 4.25 16.94 14.89
CA ASP A 18 3.75 18.32 14.77
C ASP A 18 3.39 18.66 13.32
N LYS A 19 4.25 18.29 12.37
CA LYS A 19 4.00 18.49 10.93
C LYS A 19 2.87 17.61 10.42
N SER A 20 2.82 16.36 10.86
CA SER A 20 1.79 15.40 10.48
C SER A 20 0.41 15.89 10.91
N LEU A 21 0.21 16.13 12.21
CA LEU A 21 -1.10 16.53 12.75
C LEU A 21 -1.56 17.89 12.25
N SER A 22 -0.64 18.87 12.11
CA SER A 22 -0.99 20.18 11.53
C SER A 22 -1.48 20.05 10.09
N SER A 23 -0.90 19.16 9.29
CA SER A 23 -1.32 18.95 7.91
C SER A 23 -2.69 18.25 7.81
N LEU A 24 -2.99 17.35 8.74
CA LEU A 24 -4.28 16.67 8.80
C LEU A 24 -5.40 17.61 9.25
N THR A 25 -5.15 18.46 10.25
CA THR A 25 -6.17 19.44 10.71
C THR A 25 -6.41 20.55 9.71
N ALA A 26 -5.48 20.82 8.80
CA ALA A 26 -5.59 21.80 7.73
C ALA A 26 -6.30 21.28 6.47
N GLN A 27 -6.87 20.07 6.47
CA GLN A 27 -7.53 19.53 5.29
C GLN A 27 -8.76 20.35 4.87
N THR A 28 -8.87 20.59 3.56
CA THR A 28 -9.97 21.38 2.96
C THR A 28 -11.30 20.63 2.89
N LEU A 29 -11.26 19.29 2.98
CA LEU A 29 -12.47 18.48 3.05
C LEU A 29 -13.23 18.77 4.35
N ALA A 30 -14.41 19.41 4.24
CA ALA A 30 -15.17 19.85 5.42
C ALA A 30 -15.65 18.67 6.27
N ASP A 31 -16.20 17.64 5.63
CA ASP A 31 -16.79 16.46 6.27
C ASP A 31 -15.72 15.34 6.44
N ILE A 32 -14.63 15.64 7.15
CA ILE A 32 -13.55 14.70 7.46
C ILE A 32 -13.55 14.36 8.95
N GLU A 33 -13.29 13.10 9.29
CA GLU A 33 -13.04 12.59 10.62
C GLU A 33 -11.57 12.16 10.73
N LEU A 34 -10.88 12.61 11.76
CA LEU A 34 -9.48 12.28 12.02
C LEU A 34 -9.40 11.36 13.24
N LEU A 35 -8.99 10.13 13.03
CA LEU A 35 -8.86 9.10 14.05
C LEU A 35 -7.39 8.92 14.40
N TRP A 36 -6.96 9.52 15.51
CA TRP A 36 -5.59 9.39 16.00
C TRP A 36 -5.52 8.30 17.05
N ILE A 37 -4.76 7.27 16.74
CA ILE A 37 -4.65 6.08 17.62
C ILE A 37 -3.38 6.22 18.43
N ASP A 38 -3.51 6.61 19.69
CA ASP A 38 -2.41 6.59 20.68
C ASP A 38 -2.06 5.13 20.99
N ASN A 39 -1.07 4.61 20.31
CA ASN A 39 -0.63 3.22 20.44
C ASN A 39 0.47 3.07 21.50
N GLY A 40 0.23 3.57 22.71
CA GLY A 40 1.23 3.65 23.76
C GLY A 40 2.28 4.72 23.47
N ALA A 41 1.85 5.86 22.96
CA ALA A 41 2.69 7.00 22.62
C ALA A 41 3.30 7.67 23.87
N SER A 42 4.37 8.44 23.67
CA SER A 42 5.00 9.23 24.74
C SER A 42 4.10 10.40 25.18
N ASP A 43 4.40 10.96 26.37
CA ASP A 43 3.69 12.15 26.87
C ASP A 43 3.87 13.36 25.93
N GLU A 44 4.97 13.43 25.19
CA GLU A 44 5.19 14.48 24.19
C GLU A 44 4.26 14.32 23.00
N CYS A 45 4.14 13.10 22.46
CA CYS A 45 3.17 12.81 21.40
C CYS A 45 1.74 13.11 21.84
N ARG A 46 1.36 12.74 23.07
CA ARG A 46 0.03 13.05 23.64
C ARG A 46 -0.23 14.54 23.73
N ARG A 47 0.74 15.32 24.21
CA ARG A 47 0.63 16.79 24.24
C ARG A 47 0.46 17.40 22.85
N LEU A 48 1.12 16.85 21.83
CA LEU A 48 0.92 17.28 20.44
C LEU A 48 -0.47 16.91 19.92
N MET A 49 -0.97 15.72 20.21
CA MET A 49 -2.33 15.34 19.86
C MET A 49 -3.36 16.28 20.50
N ASP A 50 -3.21 16.57 21.80
CA ASP A 50 -4.08 17.51 22.53
C ASP A 50 -4.02 18.94 21.94
N LYS A 51 -2.82 19.41 21.57
CA LYS A 51 -2.59 20.72 20.94
C LYS A 51 -3.40 20.89 19.63
N TYR A 52 -3.50 19.83 18.85
CA TYR A 52 -4.17 19.85 17.53
C TYR A 52 -5.60 19.29 17.55
N ALA A 53 -6.10 18.88 18.72
CA ALA A 53 -7.46 18.38 18.87
C ALA A 53 -8.50 19.42 18.46
N THR A 54 -9.45 19.01 17.61
CA THR A 54 -10.59 19.80 17.15
C THR A 54 -11.85 18.94 17.23
N ASP A 55 -13.00 19.49 16.89
CA ASP A 55 -14.27 18.76 16.78
C ASP A 55 -14.26 17.63 15.72
N LYS A 56 -13.31 17.69 14.77
CA LYS A 56 -13.11 16.65 13.74
C LYS A 56 -12.17 15.53 14.22
N VAL A 57 -11.49 15.70 15.33
CA VAL A 57 -10.49 14.77 15.84
C VAL A 57 -11.07 13.90 16.94
N LYS A 58 -10.88 12.58 16.79
CA LYS A 58 -11.14 11.59 17.84
C LYS A 58 -9.83 10.89 18.19
N ILE A 59 -9.34 11.11 19.41
CA ILE A 59 -8.17 10.41 19.93
C ILE A 59 -8.64 9.13 20.63
N ILE A 60 -8.04 8.00 20.25
CA ILE A 60 -8.29 6.69 20.85
C ILE A 60 -7.02 6.24 21.55
N HIS A 61 -7.05 6.22 22.87
CA HIS A 61 -5.94 5.79 23.71
C HIS A 61 -5.95 4.29 23.91
N LEU A 62 -4.88 3.62 23.49
CA LEU A 62 -4.66 2.22 23.79
C LEU A 62 -3.84 2.09 25.08
N PRO A 63 -4.12 1.09 25.93
CA PRO A 63 -3.43 0.94 27.21
C PRO A 63 -1.93 0.64 27.05
N GLU A 64 -1.55 0.03 25.94
CA GLU A 64 -0.18 -0.32 25.57
C GLU A 64 0.01 -0.34 24.06
N ASN A 65 1.26 -0.47 23.61
CA ASN A 65 1.56 -0.66 22.18
C ASN A 65 1.16 -2.06 21.73
N ILE A 66 0.09 -2.13 20.95
CA ILE A 66 -0.42 -3.38 20.33
C ILE A 66 0.11 -3.58 18.89
N GLY A 67 1.11 -2.80 18.49
CA GLY A 67 1.67 -2.83 17.13
C GLY A 67 0.89 -2.02 16.11
N TYR A 68 1.54 -1.79 14.96
CA TYR A 68 0.96 -0.97 13.88
C TYR A 68 -0.37 -1.54 13.37
N MET A 69 -0.44 -2.86 13.16
CA MET A 69 -1.64 -3.50 12.61
C MET A 69 -2.83 -3.43 13.57
N GLY A 70 -2.59 -3.66 14.87
CA GLY A 70 -3.62 -3.52 15.88
C GLY A 70 -4.15 -2.08 15.95
N ALA A 71 -3.26 -1.08 15.87
CA ALA A 71 -3.66 0.32 15.84
C ALA A 71 -4.48 0.68 14.60
N ILE A 72 -4.09 0.19 13.41
CA ILE A 72 -4.86 0.37 12.16
C ILE A 72 -6.23 -0.29 12.29
N ASN A 73 -6.31 -1.53 12.77
CA ASN A 73 -7.59 -2.24 12.96
C ASN A 73 -8.50 -1.50 13.94
N THR A 74 -7.94 -0.98 15.05
CA THR A 74 -8.70 -0.13 16.00
C THR A 74 -9.29 1.09 15.30
N GLY A 75 -8.52 1.74 14.45
CA GLY A 75 -8.99 2.87 13.64
C GLY A 75 -10.08 2.46 12.64
N LEU A 76 -9.94 1.31 11.98
CA LEU A 76 -10.94 0.76 11.07
C LEU A 76 -12.28 0.48 11.78
N ASP A 77 -12.22 -0.06 13.00
CA ASP A 77 -13.42 -0.35 13.81
C ASP A 77 -14.11 0.93 14.30
N ALA A 78 -13.36 2.03 14.45
CA ALA A 78 -13.87 3.32 14.89
C ALA A 78 -14.33 4.24 13.75
N ALA A 79 -13.97 3.92 12.50
CA ALA A 79 -14.25 4.74 11.33
C ALA A 79 -15.74 4.79 10.99
N THR A 80 -16.26 6.00 10.73
CA THR A 80 -17.68 6.22 10.42
C THR A 80 -17.91 6.86 9.04
N GLY A 81 -16.84 7.32 8.37
CA GLY A 81 -16.90 7.93 7.05
C GLY A 81 -17.27 6.93 5.93
N ASP A 82 -17.73 7.44 4.81
CA ASP A 82 -18.05 6.62 3.63
C ASP A 82 -16.79 5.94 3.06
N TYR A 83 -15.64 6.61 3.21
CA TYR A 83 -14.33 6.12 2.81
C TYR A 83 -13.34 6.18 3.98
N VAL A 84 -12.31 5.36 3.92
CA VAL A 84 -11.19 5.32 4.86
C VAL A 84 -9.89 5.67 4.13
N GLY A 85 -9.12 6.58 4.70
CA GLY A 85 -7.76 6.91 4.32
C GLY A 85 -6.80 6.66 5.48
N PHE A 86 -5.51 6.66 5.19
CA PHE A 86 -4.46 6.45 6.18
C PHE A 86 -3.39 7.53 6.05
N CYS A 87 -2.79 7.92 7.17
CA CYS A 87 -1.62 8.77 7.20
C CYS A 87 -0.70 8.30 8.33
N ASP A 88 0.53 7.94 8.01
CA ASP A 88 1.52 7.59 9.03
C ASP A 88 1.94 8.85 9.81
N SER A 89 2.19 8.72 11.11
CA SER A 89 2.44 9.86 12.00
C SER A 89 3.82 10.51 11.81
N ASP A 90 4.69 9.93 10.99
CA ASP A 90 5.98 10.50 10.55
C ASP A 90 5.91 11.11 9.13
N ASP A 91 4.74 11.09 8.49
CA ASP A 91 4.46 11.64 7.18
C ASP A 91 3.53 12.86 7.26
N TRP A 92 3.25 13.52 6.13
CA TRP A 92 2.32 14.63 6.07
C TRP A 92 1.64 14.72 4.69
N VAL A 93 0.55 15.48 4.61
CA VAL A 93 -0.27 15.60 3.40
C VAL A 93 -0.51 17.05 3.00
N GLU A 94 -0.70 17.29 1.69
CA GLU A 94 -1.17 18.58 1.18
C GLU A 94 -2.60 18.87 1.66
N ALA A 95 -2.93 20.16 1.80
CA ALA A 95 -4.21 20.58 2.36
C ALA A 95 -5.44 20.04 1.61
N ASP A 96 -5.34 19.80 0.32
CA ASP A 96 -6.43 19.32 -0.54
C ASP A 96 -6.34 17.80 -0.87
N TYR A 97 -5.47 17.07 -0.16
CA TYR A 97 -5.18 15.66 -0.50
C TYR A 97 -6.41 14.78 -0.40
N PHE A 98 -7.05 14.72 0.75
CA PHE A 98 -8.24 13.87 0.95
C PHE A 98 -9.46 14.38 0.18
N GLU A 99 -9.57 15.68 -0.04
CA GLU A 99 -10.62 16.23 -0.90
C GLU A 99 -10.50 15.77 -2.35
N ASN A 100 -9.28 15.77 -2.90
CA ASN A 100 -9.02 15.31 -4.26
C ASN A 100 -9.26 13.80 -4.42
N LEU A 101 -8.84 12.99 -3.45
CA LEU A 101 -9.13 11.55 -3.44
C LEU A 101 -10.63 11.29 -3.38
N TYR A 102 -11.35 11.98 -2.48
CA TYR A 102 -12.79 11.84 -2.33
C TYR A 102 -13.56 12.26 -3.60
N LYS A 103 -13.22 13.40 -4.20
CA LYS A 103 -13.82 13.83 -5.47
C LYS A 103 -13.63 12.79 -6.58
N THR A 104 -12.45 12.18 -6.66
CA THR A 104 -12.19 11.12 -7.62
C THR A 104 -13.00 9.85 -7.31
N ALA A 105 -13.09 9.48 -6.02
CA ALA A 105 -13.87 8.32 -5.59
C ALA A 105 -15.36 8.44 -5.96
N GLU A 106 -15.93 9.62 -5.73
CA GLU A 106 -17.34 9.89 -6.07
C GLU A 106 -17.57 9.97 -7.58
N ALA A 107 -16.74 10.73 -8.31
CA ALA A 107 -16.88 10.90 -9.75
C ALA A 107 -16.81 9.57 -10.51
N GLU A 108 -15.95 8.67 -10.04
CA GLU A 108 -15.75 7.36 -10.64
C GLU A 108 -16.59 6.26 -9.97
N ASN A 109 -17.32 6.55 -8.90
CA ASN A 109 -17.94 5.55 -8.02
C ASN A 109 -16.96 4.41 -7.70
N ALA A 110 -15.74 4.76 -7.28
CA ALA A 110 -14.66 3.81 -7.07
C ALA A 110 -14.68 3.24 -5.65
N ASP A 111 -14.28 1.98 -5.51
CA ASP A 111 -14.08 1.32 -4.21
C ASP A 111 -12.67 1.57 -3.67
N LEU A 112 -11.72 1.83 -4.57
CA LEU A 112 -10.33 2.10 -4.24
C LEU A 112 -9.78 3.18 -5.18
N VAL A 113 -9.28 4.27 -4.61
CA VAL A 113 -8.58 5.33 -5.32
C VAL A 113 -7.13 5.35 -4.89
N LEU A 114 -6.20 5.42 -5.84
CA LEU A 114 -4.78 5.55 -5.58
C LEU A 114 -4.23 6.86 -6.14
N SER A 115 -3.21 7.43 -5.48
CA SER A 115 -2.52 8.62 -5.96
C SER A 115 -1.00 8.41 -6.02
N PRO A 116 -0.27 9.18 -6.86
CA PRO A 116 1.16 9.33 -6.70
C PRO A 116 1.48 10.03 -5.37
N TYR A 117 2.72 9.92 -4.92
CA TYR A 117 3.18 10.52 -3.68
C TYR A 117 4.57 11.12 -3.83
N PHE A 118 4.93 12.03 -2.94
CA PHE A 118 6.28 12.55 -2.81
C PHE A 118 7.11 11.63 -1.91
N LEU A 119 8.32 11.31 -2.35
CA LEU A 119 9.26 10.47 -1.60
C LEU A 119 10.56 11.21 -1.40
N GLY A 120 11.03 11.32 -0.18
CA GLY A 120 12.35 11.90 0.08
C GLY A 120 12.53 12.41 1.51
N LYS A 121 13.66 13.06 1.74
CA LYS A 121 13.92 13.78 2.99
C LYS A 121 13.08 15.05 3.04
N ALA A 122 12.81 15.57 4.23
CA ALA A 122 11.92 16.71 4.46
C ALA A 122 12.17 17.94 3.54
N LYS A 123 13.41 18.14 3.06
CA LYS A 123 13.79 19.27 2.17
C LYS A 123 13.98 18.91 0.70
N GLU A 124 14.05 17.63 0.35
CA GLU A 124 14.34 17.16 -1.01
C GLU A 124 13.43 15.97 -1.34
N GLN A 125 12.27 16.27 -1.89
CA GLN A 125 11.30 15.24 -2.23
C GLN A 125 11.19 15.06 -3.75
N ARG A 126 11.03 13.83 -4.18
CA ARG A 126 10.78 13.42 -5.57
C ARG A 126 9.40 12.83 -5.67
N ILE A 127 8.70 13.12 -6.76
CA ILE A 127 7.43 12.45 -7.04
C ILE A 127 7.71 10.98 -7.37
N SER A 128 7.06 10.07 -6.62
CA SER A 128 6.99 8.67 -6.97
C SER A 128 5.75 8.47 -7.82
N PHE A 129 5.96 8.18 -9.09
CA PHE A 129 4.85 7.92 -10.00
C PHE A 129 4.25 6.55 -9.74
N LEU A 130 2.94 6.45 -9.88
CA LEU A 130 2.29 5.18 -10.16
C LEU A 130 2.92 4.58 -11.43
N LEU A 131 3.07 3.26 -11.47
CA LEU A 131 3.72 2.59 -12.60
C LEU A 131 2.91 2.67 -13.90
N CYS A 132 1.62 2.98 -13.80
CA CYS A 132 0.70 3.08 -14.91
C CYS A 132 -0.06 4.41 -14.84
N ASP A 133 -0.18 5.13 -15.96
CA ASP A 133 -0.97 6.36 -16.07
C ASP A 133 -2.38 6.08 -16.62
N VAL A 134 -2.68 4.82 -16.90
CA VAL A 134 -3.98 4.44 -17.44
C VAL A 134 -4.93 4.21 -16.27
N PRO A 135 -6.10 4.84 -16.25
CA PRO A 135 -7.10 4.58 -15.22
C PRO A 135 -7.38 3.09 -15.10
N PRO A 136 -7.38 2.52 -13.89
CA PRO A 136 -7.67 1.12 -13.70
C PRO A 136 -9.12 0.83 -14.08
N LYS A 137 -9.33 -0.16 -14.94
CA LYS A 137 -10.66 -0.60 -15.38
C LYS A 137 -11.27 -1.63 -14.44
N ASN A 138 -10.41 -2.34 -13.69
CA ASN A 138 -10.77 -3.39 -12.75
C ASN A 138 -9.70 -3.56 -11.68
N ALA A 139 -9.93 -4.44 -10.73
CA ALA A 139 -9.00 -4.69 -9.62
C ALA A 139 -7.61 -5.15 -10.07
N ALA A 140 -7.49 -5.88 -11.18
CA ALA A 140 -6.21 -6.34 -11.71
C ALA A 140 -5.29 -5.18 -12.12
N ASP A 141 -5.85 -4.12 -12.68
CA ASP A 141 -5.08 -2.94 -13.09
C ASP A 141 -4.46 -2.23 -11.87
N LEU A 142 -5.08 -2.34 -10.67
CA LEU A 142 -4.54 -1.76 -9.44
C LEU A 142 -3.20 -2.40 -9.04
N PHE A 143 -3.01 -3.70 -9.29
CA PHE A 143 -1.73 -4.35 -9.06
C PHE A 143 -0.63 -3.86 -10.02
N GLU A 144 -1.00 -3.44 -11.23
CA GLU A 144 -0.05 -2.89 -12.19
C GLU A 144 0.33 -1.44 -11.89
N THR A 145 -0.51 -0.70 -11.18
CA THR A 145 -0.30 0.72 -10.91
C THR A 145 0.67 1.00 -9.78
N GLN A 146 0.75 0.12 -8.77
CA GLN A 146 1.60 0.31 -7.61
C GLN A 146 2.90 -0.48 -7.67
N LYS A 147 4.00 0.15 -7.25
CA LYS A 147 5.28 -0.52 -7.03
C LYS A 147 5.31 -1.30 -5.72
N TYR A 148 4.74 -0.74 -4.68
CA TYR A 148 4.63 -1.31 -3.34
C TYR A 148 3.18 -1.25 -2.89
N GLY A 149 2.75 -2.17 -2.04
CA GLY A 149 1.39 -2.21 -1.52
C GLY A 149 1.20 -1.30 -0.31
N CYS A 150 1.55 -0.02 -0.42
CA CYS A 150 1.27 0.94 0.65
C CYS A 150 -0.23 1.21 0.74
N ILE A 151 -0.71 1.45 1.97
CA ILE A 151 -2.12 1.78 2.21
C ILE A 151 -2.37 3.27 2.27
N TRP A 152 -1.37 4.06 2.65
CA TRP A 152 -1.50 5.50 2.91
C TRP A 152 -1.62 6.37 1.65
N ASN A 153 -1.29 5.86 0.45
CA ASN A 153 -1.45 6.61 -0.80
C ASN A 153 -2.79 6.35 -1.49
N GLY A 154 -3.81 5.97 -0.74
CA GLY A 154 -5.12 5.64 -1.27
C GLY A 154 -6.28 5.98 -0.37
N LEU A 155 -7.48 5.85 -0.95
CA LEU A 155 -8.76 5.99 -0.29
C LEU A 155 -9.60 4.74 -0.59
N TYR A 156 -10.21 4.16 0.44
CA TYR A 156 -10.86 2.85 0.39
C TYR A 156 -12.32 2.99 0.82
N ARG A 157 -13.26 2.45 0.06
CA ARG A 157 -14.69 2.45 0.42
C ARG A 157 -14.92 1.62 1.69
N ARG A 158 -15.42 2.24 2.76
CA ARG A 158 -15.62 1.59 4.06
C ARG A 158 -16.57 0.41 3.98
N SER A 159 -17.69 0.53 3.22
CA SER A 159 -18.65 -0.57 3.08
C SER A 159 -18.03 -1.82 2.42
N MET A 160 -17.04 -1.68 1.52
CA MET A 160 -16.28 -2.80 0.98
C MET A 160 -15.38 -3.42 2.05
N ILE A 161 -14.67 -2.59 2.84
CA ILE A 161 -13.83 -3.07 3.95
C ILE A 161 -14.66 -3.89 4.94
N GLU A 162 -15.83 -3.41 5.32
CA GLU A 162 -16.74 -4.08 6.25
C GLU A 162 -17.33 -5.36 5.65
N LYS A 163 -17.86 -5.28 4.42
CA LYS A 163 -18.48 -6.42 3.73
C LYS A 163 -17.56 -7.63 3.63
N TYR A 164 -16.28 -7.39 3.35
CA TYR A 164 -15.29 -8.47 3.16
C TYR A 164 -14.38 -8.67 4.37
N ASN A 165 -14.68 -7.99 5.48
CA ASN A 165 -13.88 -8.02 6.71
C ASN A 165 -12.37 -7.82 6.44
N ILE A 166 -12.04 -6.81 5.62
CA ILE A 166 -10.65 -6.51 5.30
C ILE A 166 -9.96 -5.95 6.53
N ARG A 167 -9.00 -6.70 7.06
CA ARG A 167 -8.25 -6.35 8.26
C ARG A 167 -6.79 -6.74 8.08
N LEU A 168 -5.93 -6.10 8.84
CA LEU A 168 -4.55 -6.52 9.00
C LEU A 168 -4.51 -7.67 10.04
N PRO A 169 -3.90 -8.83 9.70
CA PRO A 169 -3.91 -9.98 10.60
C PRO A 169 -3.04 -9.73 11.84
N ASP A 170 -3.52 -10.13 13.01
CA ASP A 170 -2.79 -10.01 14.26
C ASP A 170 -1.53 -10.89 14.28
N GLY A 171 -0.49 -10.42 14.98
CA GLY A 171 0.73 -11.19 15.19
C GLY A 171 1.73 -11.21 14.03
N VAL A 172 1.37 -10.75 12.84
CA VAL A 172 2.29 -10.62 11.70
C VAL A 172 3.27 -9.46 11.95
N ARG A 173 4.56 -9.76 11.99
CA ARG A 173 5.61 -8.74 12.20
C ARG A 173 6.30 -8.30 10.90
N SER A 174 5.75 -8.72 9.76
CA SER A 174 6.31 -8.41 8.45
C SER A 174 6.39 -6.92 8.17
N ILE A 175 7.51 -6.49 7.62
CA ILE A 175 7.67 -5.13 7.05
C ILE A 175 6.79 -4.92 5.81
N PHE A 176 6.23 -5.98 5.25
CA PHE A 176 5.32 -5.95 4.10
C PHE A 176 3.85 -6.09 4.50
N ARG A 177 3.51 -5.83 5.77
CA ARG A 177 2.14 -5.95 6.30
C ARG A 177 1.10 -5.13 5.54
N ASP A 178 1.47 -3.94 5.08
CA ASP A 178 0.61 -3.06 4.28
C ASP A 178 0.15 -3.73 2.99
N ASN A 179 1.03 -4.59 2.40
CA ASN A 179 0.67 -5.34 1.22
C ASN A 179 -0.52 -6.28 1.45
N LEU A 180 -0.68 -6.83 2.67
CA LEU A 180 -1.81 -7.72 2.99
C LEU A 180 -3.14 -6.96 2.92
N PHE A 181 -3.20 -5.75 3.44
CA PHE A 181 -4.39 -4.91 3.33
C PHE A 181 -4.66 -4.48 1.89
N PHE A 182 -3.62 -3.95 1.22
CA PHE A 182 -3.74 -3.51 -0.17
C PHE A 182 -4.18 -4.64 -1.11
N ILE A 183 -3.59 -5.84 -0.98
CA ILE A 183 -3.96 -7.00 -1.81
C ILE A 183 -5.42 -7.38 -1.57
N GLN A 184 -5.87 -7.48 -0.32
CA GLN A 184 -7.27 -7.75 -0.02
C GLN A 184 -8.18 -6.70 -0.66
N ALA A 185 -7.90 -5.41 -0.41
CA ALA A 185 -8.71 -4.31 -0.95
C ALA A 185 -8.76 -4.34 -2.49
N ALA A 186 -7.62 -4.55 -3.16
CA ALA A 186 -7.55 -4.59 -4.62
C ALA A 186 -8.25 -5.81 -5.23
N LEU A 187 -8.26 -6.97 -4.53
CA LEU A 187 -8.94 -8.18 -4.99
C LEU A 187 -10.46 -8.10 -4.83
N TYR A 188 -10.94 -7.39 -3.81
CA TYR A 188 -12.37 -7.24 -3.52
C TYR A 188 -13.01 -5.98 -4.13
N ALA A 189 -12.22 -5.02 -4.59
CA ALA A 189 -12.73 -3.83 -5.25
C ALA A 189 -13.37 -4.18 -6.61
N ASP A 190 -14.59 -3.73 -6.83
CA ASP A 190 -15.25 -3.83 -8.12
C ASP A 190 -14.69 -2.76 -9.07
N LYS A 191 -14.39 -1.56 -8.55
CA LYS A 191 -13.89 -0.45 -9.35
C LYS A 191 -12.73 0.27 -8.65
N GLY A 192 -11.64 0.45 -9.39
CA GLY A 192 -10.49 1.27 -9.00
C GLY A 192 -10.41 2.57 -9.79
N ALA A 193 -9.81 3.61 -9.20
CA ALA A 193 -9.54 4.87 -9.87
C ALA A 193 -8.15 5.42 -9.52
N LEU A 194 -7.65 6.36 -10.32
CA LEU A 194 -6.41 7.08 -10.07
C LEU A 194 -6.68 8.57 -9.92
N GLN A 195 -6.24 9.12 -8.80
CA GLN A 195 -6.12 10.56 -8.61
C GLN A 195 -4.72 10.99 -9.12
N PRO A 196 -4.62 11.82 -10.19
CA PRO A 196 -3.33 12.12 -10.80
C PRO A 196 -2.45 13.05 -9.99
N LYS A 197 -3.04 13.86 -9.08
CA LYS A 197 -2.30 14.83 -8.27
C LYS A 197 -1.68 14.13 -7.05
N ALA A 198 -0.36 14.24 -6.89
CA ALA A 198 0.32 13.84 -5.66
C ALA A 198 -0.04 14.80 -4.52
N GLY A 199 -0.16 14.27 -3.32
CA GLY A 199 -0.48 15.09 -2.15
C GLY A 199 -0.02 14.45 -0.83
N TYR A 200 0.48 13.23 -0.86
CA TYR A 200 1.07 12.54 0.29
C TYR A 200 2.59 12.67 0.26
N HIS A 201 3.21 13.00 1.38
CA HIS A 201 4.65 13.15 1.53
C HIS A 201 5.22 12.07 2.44
N TYR A 202 5.79 11.03 1.81
CA TYR A 202 6.51 9.97 2.51
C TYR A 202 7.91 10.46 2.90
N VAL A 203 8.14 10.65 4.20
CA VAL A 203 9.38 11.24 4.74
C VAL A 203 10.41 10.16 5.04
N LEU A 204 11.57 10.22 4.38
CA LEU A 204 12.69 9.32 4.65
C LEU A 204 13.53 9.85 5.84
N HIS A 205 13.63 9.05 6.89
CA HIS A 205 14.47 9.34 8.05
C HIS A 205 15.14 8.06 8.58
N ASN A 206 16.10 8.20 9.50
CA ASN A 206 16.90 7.07 9.98
C ASN A 206 16.09 6.03 10.78
N GLY A 207 14.96 6.44 11.38
CA GLY A 207 14.03 5.57 12.10
C GLY A 207 12.98 4.87 11.23
N SER A 208 12.93 5.17 9.92
CA SER A 208 11.92 4.56 9.03
C SER A 208 12.09 3.04 8.99
N ALA A 209 11.00 2.32 9.18
CA ALA A 209 10.97 0.85 9.25
C ALA A 209 11.52 0.14 7.99
N THR A 210 11.61 0.87 6.88
CA THR A 210 12.09 0.35 5.58
C THR A 210 13.56 0.62 5.29
N ASN A 211 14.25 1.44 6.09
CA ASN A 211 15.63 1.82 5.86
C ASN A 211 16.62 0.78 6.37
N GLY A 212 17.61 0.43 5.53
CA GLY A 212 18.75 -0.41 5.93
C GLY A 212 18.41 -1.87 6.26
N ILE A 213 17.24 -2.36 5.89
CA ILE A 213 16.78 -3.71 6.23
C ILE A 213 17.63 -4.76 5.51
N ASP A 214 18.18 -5.68 6.30
CA ASP A 214 18.94 -6.82 5.82
C ASP A 214 18.13 -7.73 4.88
N LYS A 215 18.81 -8.41 3.95
CA LYS A 215 18.17 -9.33 3.00
C LYS A 215 17.47 -10.50 3.69
N SER A 216 18.02 -10.99 4.80
CA SER A 216 17.42 -12.09 5.56
C SER A 216 16.11 -11.69 6.19
N ILE A 217 16.02 -10.48 6.74
CA ILE A 217 14.78 -9.91 7.29
C ILE A 217 13.73 -9.74 6.17
N LYS A 218 14.11 -9.20 5.01
CA LYS A 218 13.18 -9.07 3.86
C LYS A 218 12.68 -10.44 3.39
N LYS A 219 13.54 -11.44 3.36
CA LYS A 219 13.19 -12.80 2.95
C LYS A 219 12.17 -13.42 3.91
N ASN A 220 12.43 -13.34 5.22
CA ASN A 220 11.52 -13.85 6.24
C ASN A 220 10.17 -13.10 6.20
N ALA A 221 10.20 -11.78 6.07
CA ALA A 221 9.01 -10.97 5.92
C ALA A 221 8.18 -11.34 4.67
N ALA A 222 8.84 -11.63 3.55
CA ALA A 222 8.15 -12.11 2.35
C ALA A 222 7.48 -13.47 2.58
N MET A 223 8.17 -14.41 3.22
CA MET A 223 7.60 -15.73 3.57
C MET A 223 6.39 -15.59 4.48
N GLU A 224 6.49 -14.79 5.54
CA GLU A 224 5.41 -14.53 6.48
C GLU A 224 4.20 -13.92 5.76
N THR A 225 4.43 -12.89 4.94
CA THR A 225 3.37 -12.24 4.16
C THR A 225 2.68 -13.20 3.19
N LEU A 226 3.43 -14.04 2.49
CA LEU A 226 2.88 -15.02 1.55
C LEU A 226 2.11 -16.13 2.24
N THR A 227 2.58 -16.59 3.39
CA THR A 227 1.88 -17.57 4.23
C THR A 227 0.54 -16.98 4.69
N GLU A 228 0.57 -15.77 5.20
CA GLU A 228 -0.61 -15.10 5.70
C GLU A 228 -1.61 -14.79 4.58
N LEU A 229 -1.12 -14.32 3.43
CA LEU A 229 -1.97 -14.10 2.24
C LEU A 229 -2.74 -15.36 1.83
N SER A 230 -2.06 -16.53 1.85
CA SER A 230 -2.70 -17.81 1.54
C SER A 230 -3.76 -18.22 2.56
N ARG A 231 -3.66 -17.71 3.80
CA ARG A 231 -4.60 -18.00 4.88
C ARG A 231 -5.85 -17.11 4.83
N ILE A 232 -5.66 -15.80 4.51
CA ILE A 232 -6.73 -14.80 4.62
C ILE A 232 -7.49 -14.54 3.32
N VAL A 233 -6.90 -14.87 2.16
CA VAL A 233 -7.54 -14.65 0.85
C VAL A 233 -7.95 -15.99 0.23
N PRO A 234 -9.22 -16.14 -0.21
CA PRO A 234 -9.69 -17.34 -0.90
C PRO A 234 -8.87 -17.66 -2.15
N ALA A 235 -8.52 -18.93 -2.33
CA ALA A 235 -7.66 -19.40 -3.43
C ALA A 235 -8.26 -19.13 -4.82
N ASP A 236 -9.58 -19.26 -4.95
CA ASP A 236 -10.31 -18.97 -6.21
C ASP A 236 -10.25 -17.48 -6.58
N LEU A 237 -10.35 -16.58 -5.61
CA LEU A 237 -10.20 -15.16 -5.80
C LEU A 237 -8.77 -14.81 -6.23
N MET A 238 -7.75 -15.40 -5.61
CA MET A 238 -6.36 -15.23 -6.05
C MET A 238 -6.11 -15.76 -7.46
N ARG A 239 -6.68 -16.93 -7.81
CA ARG A 239 -6.55 -17.52 -9.16
C ARG A 239 -7.19 -16.68 -10.24
N LYS A 240 -8.29 -15.99 -9.92
CA LYS A 240 -8.95 -15.06 -10.87
C LYS A 240 -7.99 -13.99 -11.39
N TYR A 241 -7.04 -13.57 -10.54
CA TYR A 241 -6.05 -12.53 -10.84
C TYR A 241 -4.60 -13.06 -10.78
N ASP A 242 -4.40 -14.36 -11.08
CA ASP A 242 -3.11 -15.06 -10.96
C ASP A 242 -1.94 -14.29 -11.58
N ARG A 243 -2.11 -13.77 -12.79
CA ARG A 243 -1.04 -13.10 -13.53
C ARG A 243 -0.68 -11.75 -12.91
N GLU A 244 -1.67 -10.92 -12.64
CA GLU A 244 -1.52 -9.56 -12.11
C GLU A 244 -0.97 -9.61 -10.68
N LEU A 245 -1.54 -10.48 -9.86
CA LEU A 245 -1.08 -10.71 -8.49
C LEU A 245 0.33 -11.27 -8.47
N CYS A 246 0.68 -12.20 -9.34
CA CYS A 246 2.03 -12.73 -9.49
C CYS A 246 3.05 -11.60 -9.74
N TRP A 247 2.78 -10.71 -10.70
CA TRP A 247 3.67 -9.59 -11.00
C TRP A 247 3.84 -8.65 -9.82
N PHE A 248 2.74 -8.34 -9.13
CA PHE A 248 2.77 -7.51 -7.93
C PHE A 248 3.63 -8.16 -6.84
N LEU A 249 3.41 -9.43 -6.50
CA LEU A 249 4.14 -10.16 -5.46
C LEU A 249 5.63 -10.27 -5.78
N MET A 250 5.99 -10.60 -7.02
CA MET A 250 7.40 -10.67 -7.45
C MET A 250 8.11 -9.34 -7.27
N ARG A 251 7.45 -8.24 -7.53
CA ARG A 251 8.01 -6.89 -7.50
C ARG A 251 8.04 -6.30 -6.09
N SER A 252 6.93 -6.39 -5.35
CA SER A 252 6.79 -5.75 -4.04
C SER A 252 7.47 -6.53 -2.91
N LEU A 253 7.38 -7.85 -2.93
CA LEU A 253 7.92 -8.70 -1.86
C LEU A 253 9.33 -9.26 -2.15
N GLY A 254 9.81 -9.15 -3.37
CA GLY A 254 11.12 -9.68 -3.74
C GLY A 254 11.21 -11.21 -3.63
N ILE A 255 10.16 -11.92 -4.03
CA ILE A 255 10.04 -13.40 -3.94
C ILE A 255 11.24 -14.13 -4.58
N TRP A 256 11.89 -13.52 -5.55
CA TRP A 256 13.10 -14.04 -6.18
C TRP A 256 14.26 -14.30 -5.18
N MET A 257 14.20 -13.71 -3.97
CA MET A 257 15.18 -13.94 -2.90
C MET A 257 15.02 -15.30 -2.20
N LEU A 258 13.83 -15.91 -2.24
CA LEU A 258 13.57 -17.21 -1.62
C LEU A 258 14.44 -18.30 -2.29
N ASP A 259 14.88 -19.28 -1.53
CA ASP A 259 15.43 -20.52 -2.12
C ASP A 259 14.31 -21.48 -2.54
N ARG A 260 14.68 -22.62 -3.17
CA ARG A 260 13.69 -23.56 -3.71
C ARG A 260 12.89 -24.27 -2.63
N GLU A 261 13.51 -24.60 -1.51
CA GLU A 261 12.88 -25.27 -0.39
C GLU A 261 11.85 -24.35 0.27
N GLN A 262 12.23 -23.10 0.51
CA GLN A 262 11.34 -22.08 1.04
C GLN A 262 10.14 -21.82 0.11
N ALA A 263 10.37 -21.67 -1.19
CA ALA A 263 9.28 -21.50 -2.14
C ALA A 263 8.35 -22.73 -2.16
N ALA A 264 8.91 -23.95 -2.12
CA ALA A 264 8.13 -25.17 -2.10
C ALA A 264 7.29 -25.36 -0.82
N SER A 265 7.69 -24.75 0.29
CA SER A 265 6.94 -24.80 1.55
C SER A 265 5.73 -23.86 1.59
N LEU A 266 5.58 -22.95 0.61
CA LEU A 266 4.52 -21.93 0.59
C LEU A 266 3.36 -22.35 -0.32
N ALA A 267 2.17 -22.50 0.26
CA ALA A 267 0.94 -22.89 -0.43
C ALA A 267 0.58 -21.95 -1.62
N ILE A 268 1.01 -20.70 -1.58
CA ILE A 268 0.72 -19.73 -2.63
C ILE A 268 1.32 -20.13 -3.99
N PHE A 269 2.42 -20.88 -4.02
CA PHE A 269 3.02 -21.38 -5.27
C PHE A 269 2.16 -22.47 -5.95
N GLU A 270 1.34 -23.16 -5.18
CA GLU A 270 0.34 -24.10 -5.74
C GLU A 270 -0.96 -23.37 -6.10
N THR A 271 -1.25 -22.28 -5.41
CA THR A 271 -2.45 -21.45 -5.67
C THR A 271 -2.29 -20.62 -6.95
N LEU A 272 -1.09 -20.08 -7.22
CA LEU A 272 -0.78 -19.20 -8.34
C LEU A 272 0.18 -19.88 -9.34
N PRO A 273 -0.33 -20.54 -10.38
CA PRO A 273 0.51 -21.23 -11.40
C PRO A 273 1.50 -20.30 -12.10
N SER A 274 1.13 -19.02 -12.34
CA SER A 274 2.04 -18.04 -12.93
C SER A 274 3.21 -17.73 -12.02
N LEU A 275 2.99 -17.64 -10.72
CA LEU A 275 4.05 -17.42 -9.73
C LEU A 275 5.04 -18.60 -9.70
N LYS A 276 4.52 -19.82 -9.65
CA LYS A 276 5.33 -21.06 -9.66
C LYS A 276 6.19 -21.14 -10.93
N ARG A 277 5.59 -20.90 -12.10
CA ARG A 277 6.29 -20.91 -13.39
C ARG A 277 7.39 -19.86 -13.45
N ILE A 278 7.07 -18.59 -13.21
CA ILE A 278 8.03 -17.48 -13.32
C ILE A 278 9.19 -17.65 -12.31
N TYR A 279 8.87 -18.07 -11.08
CA TYR A 279 9.90 -18.33 -10.07
C TYR A 279 10.85 -19.47 -10.50
N THR A 280 10.29 -20.57 -11.06
CA THR A 280 11.07 -21.73 -11.53
C THR A 280 11.98 -21.34 -12.70
N GLU A 281 11.47 -20.60 -13.67
CA GLU A 281 12.27 -20.08 -14.80
C GLU A 281 13.40 -19.19 -14.28
N PHE A 282 13.11 -18.30 -13.33
CA PHE A 282 14.11 -17.45 -12.68
C PHE A 282 15.22 -18.26 -12.01
N LYS A 283 14.86 -19.29 -11.23
CA LYS A 283 15.84 -20.13 -10.49
C LYS A 283 16.65 -21.07 -11.39
N ASN A 284 16.16 -21.38 -12.57
CA ASN A 284 16.88 -22.21 -13.56
C ASN A 284 17.86 -21.41 -14.40
N TYR A 285 17.78 -20.09 -14.38
CA TYR A 285 18.67 -19.22 -15.14
C TYR A 285 20.05 -19.12 -14.46
N LYS A 286 21.11 -19.61 -15.16
CA LYS A 286 22.46 -19.84 -14.60
C LYS A 286 23.40 -18.61 -14.59
N SER A 287 22.96 -17.39 -14.90
CA SER A 287 23.86 -16.23 -14.95
C SER A 287 24.00 -15.51 -13.60
N PRO A 288 25.21 -15.38 -13.05
CA PRO A 288 25.43 -14.77 -11.73
C PRO A 288 25.23 -13.23 -11.69
N THR A 289 25.15 -12.58 -12.84
CA THR A 289 25.05 -11.11 -12.95
C THR A 289 23.61 -10.55 -12.96
N ILE A 290 22.61 -11.37 -12.80
CA ILE A 290 21.23 -11.03 -13.10
C ILE A 290 20.47 -10.41 -11.93
N GLY A 291 20.88 -10.64 -10.69
CA GLY A 291 20.18 -10.08 -9.52
C GLY A 291 20.00 -8.55 -9.55
N GLN A 292 20.87 -7.83 -10.28
CA GLN A 292 20.77 -6.38 -10.48
C GLN A 292 20.05 -5.96 -11.78
N ARG A 293 19.82 -6.88 -12.72
CA ARG A 293 19.20 -6.56 -14.04
C ARG A 293 17.80 -7.12 -14.23
N VAL A 294 17.25 -7.81 -13.26
CA VAL A 294 16.01 -8.59 -13.40
C VAL A 294 14.77 -7.73 -13.58
N PHE A 295 14.76 -6.53 -13.01
CA PHE A 295 13.65 -5.59 -13.18
C PHE A 295 14.17 -4.22 -13.60
N SER A 296 14.20 -3.95 -14.89
CA SER A 296 14.22 -2.58 -15.38
C SER A 296 12.90 -2.31 -16.11
N ILE A 297 12.16 -1.35 -15.61
CA ILE A 297 10.99 -0.82 -16.32
C ILE A 297 11.48 0.40 -17.09
N SER A 298 11.48 0.32 -18.41
CA SER A 298 11.75 1.46 -19.26
C SER A 298 10.47 1.88 -19.97
N ARG A 299 10.11 3.14 -19.80
CA ARG A 299 9.00 3.77 -20.50
C ARG A 299 9.51 4.35 -21.81
N ASN A 300 8.84 4.05 -22.92
CA ASN A 300 9.00 4.80 -24.14
C ASN A 300 7.78 5.74 -24.27
N PRO A 301 7.92 7.04 -24.07
CA PRO A 301 6.80 7.99 -24.10
C PRO A 301 6.13 8.09 -25.48
N PHE A 302 6.80 7.63 -26.54
CA PHE A 302 6.29 7.71 -27.90
C PHE A 302 5.59 6.44 -28.42
N LYS A 303 5.59 5.34 -27.68
CA LYS A 303 5.08 4.04 -28.18
C LYS A 303 4.11 3.35 -27.24
N GLN A 304 3.38 3.96 -26.38
CA GLN A 304 2.34 3.31 -25.52
C GLN A 304 2.63 1.82 -25.18
N ARG A 305 3.89 1.47 -24.94
CA ARG A 305 4.35 0.12 -24.64
C ARG A 305 5.18 0.16 -23.37
N ILE A 306 4.75 -0.57 -22.38
CA ILE A 306 5.58 -0.85 -21.19
C ILE A 306 6.54 -1.98 -21.60
N LYS A 307 7.83 -1.70 -21.63
CA LYS A 307 8.87 -2.73 -21.76
C LYS A 307 9.33 -3.13 -20.38
N ILE A 308 8.91 -4.30 -19.92
CA ILE A 308 9.47 -4.95 -18.75
C ILE A 308 10.59 -5.85 -19.26
N ARG A 309 11.82 -5.62 -18.83
CA ARG A 309 12.90 -6.58 -19.08
C ARG A 309 12.99 -7.54 -17.89
N PHE A 310 12.55 -8.75 -18.13
CA PHE A 310 12.76 -9.86 -17.23
C PHE A 310 13.93 -10.71 -17.74
N LEU A 311 14.97 -10.89 -16.94
CA LEU A 311 16.18 -11.65 -17.32
C LEU A 311 16.87 -11.13 -18.61
N GLY A 312 16.79 -9.82 -18.89
CA GLY A 312 17.36 -9.29 -20.13
C GLY A 312 16.49 -9.56 -21.39
N ILE A 313 15.43 -10.35 -21.27
CA ILE A 313 14.48 -10.63 -22.34
C ILE A 313 13.44 -9.54 -22.34
N PRO A 314 13.25 -8.79 -23.45
CA PRO A 314 12.22 -7.79 -23.53
C PRO A 314 10.84 -8.47 -23.63
N ILE A 315 10.06 -8.40 -22.55
CA ILE A 315 8.66 -8.77 -22.59
C ILE A 315 7.89 -7.50 -22.94
N SER A 316 7.38 -7.42 -24.18
CA SER A 316 6.55 -6.29 -24.60
C SER A 316 5.08 -6.67 -24.55
N PHE A 317 4.31 -5.95 -23.75
CA PHE A 317 2.86 -6.05 -23.77
C PHE A 317 2.31 -5.03 -24.78
N LYS A 318 1.58 -5.50 -25.79
CA LYS A 318 0.73 -4.65 -26.62
C LYS A 318 -0.51 -4.32 -25.81
N HIS A 319 -0.74 -3.04 -25.54
CA HIS A 319 -2.07 -2.58 -25.17
C HIS A 319 -3.03 -2.99 -26.29
N ARG A 320 -3.97 -3.88 -26.00
CA ARG A 320 -5.06 -4.16 -26.92
C ARG A 320 -5.89 -2.87 -27.00
N LYS A 321 -5.79 -2.14 -28.11
CA LYS A 321 -6.83 -1.18 -28.45
C LYS A 321 -8.07 -2.03 -28.70
N ASP A 322 -9.11 -1.81 -27.92
CA ASP A 322 -10.43 -2.32 -28.24
C ASP A 322 -10.77 -1.78 -29.63
N SER A 323 -10.87 -2.70 -30.59
CA SER A 323 -11.52 -2.42 -31.87
C SER A 323 -12.98 -2.05 -31.58
N LYS A 324 -13.39 -0.97 -32.18
CA LYS A 324 -14.74 -0.40 -32.13
C LYS A 324 -15.83 -1.46 -32.27
#